data_326d6cac20bf48fb16eea9e5fc004440
#
_entry.id   326d6cac20bf48fb16eea9e5fc004440
#
_cell.length_a   1.000
_cell.length_b   1.000
_cell.length_c   1.000
_cell.angle_alpha   90.00
_cell.angle_beta   90.00
_cell.angle_gamma   90.00
#
_symmetry.space_group_name_H-M   'P 1'
#
loop_
_entity.id
_entity.type
_entity.pdbx_description
1 polymer ?
#
loop_
_entity_poly.entity_id
_entity_poly.type
_entity_poly.pdbx_seq_one_letter_code
_entity_poly.pdbx_strand_id
1 'polypeptide(L)'
;MKKAKLLFKALLSLWIVYNILTMLVMPNVGAYFGRVTSKFITPYANTVGLNASWNFFSPDPAHTMYIRYVVRYLDEEGNETKESVEGFFPEEKNLGISSPFRKRELYAMRFMVIDPKRLRVLLGPWLCRQYPEATSIEMEHVIETVPPLDQVVTLKDETVKDLSQELQFIREYHSCTGGSDEEAL
;
A
#
# COMPACT_ATOMS: atom_id res chain seq x y z
N MET A 1 -22.96 -43.90 24.46
CA MET A 1 -22.04 -42.80 24.73
C MET A 1 -20.66 -42.95 24.09
N LYS A 2 -19.97 -44.12 24.08
CA LYS A 2 -18.62 -44.30 23.48
C LYS A 2 -18.61 -44.02 21.97
N LYS A 3 -19.61 -44.48 21.18
CA LYS A 3 -19.72 -44.26 19.73
C LYS A 3 -19.89 -42.77 19.37
N ALA A 4 -20.70 -42.02 20.13
CA ALA A 4 -20.90 -40.59 19.91
C ALA A 4 -19.59 -39.78 20.15
N LYS A 5 -18.81 -40.13 21.20
CA LYS A 5 -17.50 -39.50 21.43
C LYS A 5 -16.51 -39.81 20.31
N LEU A 6 -16.52 -41.02 19.76
CA LEU A 6 -15.64 -41.40 18.65
C LEU A 6 -16.02 -40.61 17.39
N LEU A 7 -17.31 -40.54 17.08
CA LEU A 7 -17.82 -39.76 15.93
C LEU A 7 -17.44 -38.27 16.05
N PHE A 8 -17.63 -37.67 17.22
CA PHE A 8 -17.26 -36.30 17.47
C PHE A 8 -15.76 -36.03 17.26
N LYS A 9 -14.90 -36.91 17.76
CA LYS A 9 -13.45 -36.81 17.54
C LYS A 9 -13.09 -36.90 16.06
N ALA A 10 -13.72 -37.82 15.33
CA ALA A 10 -13.47 -37.97 13.89
C ALA A 10 -13.90 -36.71 13.10
N LEU A 11 -15.08 -36.14 13.40
CA LEU A 11 -15.57 -34.93 12.79
C LEU A 11 -14.65 -33.71 13.11
N LEU A 12 -14.22 -33.60 14.37
CA LEU A 12 -13.30 -32.53 14.78
C LEU A 12 -11.96 -32.65 14.07
N SER A 13 -11.42 -33.87 13.96
CA SER A 13 -10.15 -34.09 13.24
C SER A 13 -10.29 -33.73 11.75
N LEU A 14 -11.40 -34.13 11.12
CA LEU A 14 -11.67 -33.78 9.73
C LEU A 14 -11.78 -32.25 9.53
N TRP A 15 -12.46 -31.57 10.45
CA TRP A 15 -12.59 -30.12 10.42
C TRP A 15 -11.23 -29.42 10.58
N ILE A 16 -10.37 -29.89 11.49
CA ILE A 16 -9.01 -29.36 11.66
C ILE A 16 -8.19 -29.53 10.37
N VAL A 17 -8.22 -30.73 9.77
CA VAL A 17 -7.51 -31.00 8.51
C VAL A 17 -8.02 -30.06 7.38
N TYR A 18 -9.32 -29.85 7.31
CA TYR A 18 -9.91 -28.95 6.32
C TYR A 18 -9.49 -27.49 6.52
N ASN A 19 -9.38 -27.01 7.77
CA ASN A 19 -8.85 -25.68 8.07
C ASN A 19 -7.38 -25.53 7.65
N ILE A 20 -6.54 -26.53 7.97
CA ILE A 20 -5.13 -26.53 7.55
C ILE A 20 -5.02 -26.49 6.02
N LEU A 21 -5.81 -27.30 5.32
CA LEU A 21 -5.86 -27.30 3.87
C LEU A 21 -6.29 -25.93 3.32
N THR A 22 -7.30 -25.30 3.92
CA THR A 22 -7.75 -23.95 3.56
C THR A 22 -6.62 -22.93 3.71
N MET A 23 -5.90 -22.94 4.82
CA MET A 23 -4.77 -22.03 5.08
C MET A 23 -3.60 -22.23 4.10
N LEU A 24 -3.42 -23.45 3.57
CA LEU A 24 -2.38 -23.74 2.58
C LEU A 24 -2.81 -23.35 1.15
N VAL A 25 -4.08 -23.54 0.83
CA VAL A 25 -4.60 -23.30 -0.52
C VAL A 25 -4.89 -21.83 -0.79
N MET A 26 -5.49 -21.12 0.16
CA MET A 26 -5.94 -19.74 -0.04
C MET A 26 -4.80 -18.78 -0.42
N PRO A 27 -3.60 -18.85 0.16
CA PRO A 27 -2.47 -18.02 -0.29
C PRO A 27 -1.99 -18.34 -1.70
N ASN A 28 -2.27 -19.55 -2.19
CA ASN A 28 -1.76 -20.09 -3.44
C ASN A 28 -2.86 -20.33 -4.48
N VAL A 29 -3.94 -19.55 -4.47
CA VAL A 29 -5.07 -19.71 -5.42
C VAL A 29 -4.63 -19.59 -6.88
N GLY A 30 -3.58 -18.82 -7.18
CA GLY A 30 -2.99 -18.69 -8.50
C GLY A 30 -2.26 -19.95 -9.00
N ALA A 31 -1.78 -20.80 -8.11
CA ALA A 31 -1.15 -22.07 -8.47
C ALA A 31 -2.17 -23.07 -9.05
N TYR A 32 -1.68 -24.06 -9.84
CA TYR A 32 -2.55 -25.05 -10.46
C TYR A 32 -3.47 -25.77 -9.45
N PHE A 33 -2.89 -26.28 -8.37
CA PHE A 33 -3.65 -26.94 -7.29
C PHE A 33 -4.66 -26.00 -6.64
N GLY A 34 -4.26 -24.76 -6.36
CA GLY A 34 -5.14 -23.72 -5.81
C GLY A 34 -6.35 -23.46 -6.71
N ARG A 35 -6.14 -23.29 -8.02
CA ARG A 35 -7.21 -23.07 -8.99
C ARG A 35 -8.23 -24.20 -9.04
N VAL A 36 -7.78 -25.46 -8.98
CA VAL A 36 -8.67 -26.62 -9.03
C VAL A 36 -9.48 -26.77 -7.74
N THR A 37 -8.87 -26.50 -6.57
CA THR A 37 -9.49 -26.72 -5.27
C THR A 37 -10.25 -25.49 -4.74
N SER A 38 -9.95 -24.29 -5.23
CA SER A 38 -10.53 -23.03 -4.75
C SER A 38 -12.06 -23.03 -4.79
N LYS A 39 -12.70 -23.61 -5.81
CA LYS A 39 -14.15 -23.69 -5.91
C LYS A 39 -14.84 -24.34 -4.71
N PHE A 40 -14.16 -25.25 -4.02
CA PHE A 40 -14.66 -25.92 -2.81
C PHE A 40 -14.26 -25.20 -1.53
N ILE A 41 -13.08 -24.59 -1.52
CA ILE A 41 -12.46 -24.01 -0.34
C ILE A 41 -12.87 -22.54 -0.14
N THR A 42 -12.99 -21.75 -1.24
CA THR A 42 -13.29 -20.31 -1.17
C THR A 42 -14.59 -19.98 -0.44
N PRO A 43 -15.74 -20.68 -0.67
CA PRO A 43 -16.96 -20.39 0.07
C PRO A 43 -16.80 -20.54 1.58
N TYR A 44 -16.11 -21.59 2.01
CA TYR A 44 -15.81 -21.82 3.42
C TYR A 44 -14.86 -20.76 3.96
N ALA A 45 -13.74 -20.50 3.26
CA ALA A 45 -12.75 -19.50 3.66
C ALA A 45 -13.37 -18.11 3.86
N ASN A 46 -14.29 -17.71 2.98
CA ASN A 46 -15.03 -16.46 3.10
C ASN A 46 -15.89 -16.42 4.37
N THR A 47 -16.56 -17.54 4.69
CA THR A 47 -17.45 -17.64 5.84
C THR A 47 -16.69 -17.56 7.18
N VAL A 48 -15.52 -18.20 7.26
CA VAL A 48 -14.72 -18.24 8.50
C VAL A 48 -13.63 -17.15 8.57
N GLY A 49 -13.56 -16.26 7.57
CA GLY A 49 -12.58 -15.16 7.53
C GLY A 49 -11.15 -15.61 7.20
N LEU A 50 -10.98 -16.80 6.64
CA LEU A 50 -9.67 -17.33 6.21
C LEU A 50 -9.32 -16.96 4.77
N ASN A 51 -10.15 -16.17 4.10
CA ASN A 51 -9.87 -15.66 2.76
C ASN A 51 -8.86 -14.49 2.84
N ALA A 52 -7.62 -14.81 3.14
CA ALA A 52 -6.50 -13.87 3.07
C ALA A 52 -5.70 -14.21 1.81
N SER A 53 -5.77 -13.35 0.81
CA SER A 53 -4.82 -13.37 -0.30
C SER A 53 -3.46 -12.91 0.25
N TRP A 54 -2.63 -13.85 0.62
CA TRP A 54 -1.29 -13.58 1.09
C TRP A 54 -0.36 -13.54 -0.12
N ASN A 55 -0.19 -12.38 -0.72
CA ASN A 55 0.75 -12.17 -1.81
C ASN A 55 2.22 -12.15 -1.33
N PHE A 56 2.52 -12.81 -0.20
CA PHE A 56 3.88 -12.84 0.37
C PHE A 56 4.89 -13.59 -0.48
N PHE A 57 4.42 -14.45 -1.37
CA PHE A 57 5.26 -15.28 -2.22
C PHE A 57 4.88 -15.15 -3.70
N SER A 58 4.33 -14.00 -4.07
CA SER A 58 4.20 -13.70 -5.50
C SER A 58 5.61 -13.67 -6.08
N PRO A 59 5.88 -14.35 -7.20
CA PRO A 59 7.16 -14.23 -7.90
C PRO A 59 7.39 -12.78 -8.38
N ASP A 60 6.32 -11.99 -8.50
CA ASP A 60 6.41 -10.59 -8.83
C ASP A 60 6.48 -9.76 -7.54
N PRO A 61 7.57 -9.03 -7.29
CA PRO A 61 7.69 -8.17 -6.15
C PRO A 61 6.56 -7.13 -6.16
N ALA A 62 5.98 -6.88 -5.00
CA ALA A 62 4.93 -5.88 -4.87
C ALA A 62 5.48 -4.48 -5.21
N HIS A 63 4.72 -3.71 -5.99
CA HIS A 63 5.05 -2.32 -6.24
C HIS A 63 5.13 -1.53 -4.93
N THR A 64 6.15 -0.70 -4.80
CA THR A 64 6.24 0.26 -3.71
C THR A 64 5.44 1.50 -4.08
N MET A 65 4.56 1.94 -3.19
CA MET A 65 3.76 3.15 -3.38
C MET A 65 4.08 4.15 -2.27
N TYR A 66 4.25 5.41 -2.64
CA TYR A 66 4.42 6.51 -1.71
C TYR A 66 3.93 7.82 -2.33
N ILE A 67 3.80 8.84 -1.50
CA ILE A 67 3.51 10.19 -1.95
C ILE A 67 4.79 11.01 -1.76
N ARG A 68 5.33 11.56 -2.83
CA ARG A 68 6.39 12.55 -2.80
C ARG A 68 5.75 13.93 -2.71
N TYR A 69 6.28 14.81 -1.89
CA TYR A 69 5.81 16.18 -1.81
C TYR A 69 6.97 17.16 -1.83
N VAL A 70 6.73 18.32 -2.44
CA VAL A 70 7.66 19.45 -2.50
C VAL A 70 6.97 20.65 -1.91
N VAL A 71 7.57 21.20 -0.86
CA VAL A 71 7.11 22.42 -0.18
C VAL A 71 7.82 23.62 -0.78
N ARG A 72 7.06 24.57 -1.31
CA ARG A 72 7.61 25.77 -1.95
C ARG A 72 7.34 27.01 -1.10
N TYR A 73 8.34 27.90 -1.11
CA TYR A 73 8.29 29.19 -0.41
C TYR A 73 8.45 30.28 -1.47
N LEU A 74 7.33 30.85 -1.90
CA LEU A 74 7.28 31.86 -2.97
C LEU A 74 6.84 33.21 -2.38
N ASP A 75 7.37 34.31 -2.95
CA ASP A 75 6.85 35.67 -2.68
C ASP A 75 5.60 35.95 -3.55
N GLU A 76 5.05 37.17 -3.42
CA GLU A 76 3.89 37.62 -4.22
C GLU A 76 4.20 37.71 -5.73
N GLU A 77 5.48 37.81 -6.09
CA GLU A 77 5.96 37.87 -7.48
C GLU A 77 6.26 36.48 -8.04
N GLY A 78 6.18 35.41 -7.21
CA GLY A 78 6.41 34.00 -7.60
C GLY A 78 7.90 33.59 -7.55
N ASN A 79 8.79 34.41 -6.96
CA ASN A 79 10.18 34.03 -6.80
C ASN A 79 10.37 33.18 -5.54
N GLU A 80 11.31 32.24 -5.58
CA GLU A 80 11.64 31.42 -4.42
C GLU A 80 12.35 32.28 -3.36
N THR A 81 11.72 32.39 -2.17
CA THR A 81 12.28 33.12 -1.01
C THR A 81 13.13 32.22 -0.12
N LYS A 82 12.94 30.92 -0.18
CA LYS A 82 13.64 29.92 0.58
C LYS A 82 13.77 28.65 -0.26
N GLU A 83 14.82 27.87 -0.01
CA GLU A 83 15.00 26.55 -0.65
C GLU A 83 13.80 25.65 -0.41
N SER A 84 13.30 25.00 -1.47
CA SER A 84 12.20 24.07 -1.41
C SER A 84 12.58 22.82 -0.59
N VAL A 85 11.62 22.29 0.16
CA VAL A 85 11.80 21.09 0.99
C VAL A 85 11.10 19.91 0.32
N GLU A 86 11.85 18.87 0.00
CA GLU A 86 11.30 17.62 -0.52
C GLU A 86 11.11 16.61 0.63
N GLY A 87 10.01 15.87 0.59
CA GLY A 87 9.71 14.83 1.56
C GLY A 87 8.82 13.73 1.00
N PHE A 88 8.65 12.69 1.81
CA PHE A 88 7.89 11.49 1.45
C PHE A 88 6.85 11.15 2.50
N PHE A 89 5.71 10.64 2.05
CA PHE A 89 4.69 10.11 2.94
C PHE A 89 4.30 8.69 2.48
N PRO A 90 4.32 7.67 3.34
CA PRO A 90 4.69 7.71 4.77
C PRO A 90 6.15 8.11 5.00
N GLU A 91 6.40 8.77 6.14
CA GLU A 91 7.77 9.11 6.50
C GLU A 91 8.62 7.87 6.75
N GLU A 92 9.84 7.81 6.23
CA GLU A 92 10.74 6.65 6.33
C GLU A 92 10.97 6.21 7.79
N LYS A 93 11.12 7.18 8.72
CA LYS A 93 11.27 6.89 10.15
C LYS A 93 10.09 6.11 10.75
N ASN A 94 8.89 6.23 10.15
CA ASN A 94 7.68 5.58 10.61
C ASN A 94 7.44 4.21 9.94
N LEU A 95 8.20 3.86 8.90
CA LEU A 95 8.07 2.59 8.17
C LEU A 95 8.75 1.40 8.87
N GLY A 96 9.56 1.64 9.91
CA GLY A 96 10.19 0.58 10.69
C GLY A 96 9.19 -0.45 11.23
N ILE A 97 9.58 -1.73 11.28
CA ILE A 97 8.70 -2.84 11.71
C ILE A 97 8.13 -2.62 13.12
N SER A 98 8.91 -1.99 14.00
CA SER A 98 8.51 -1.66 15.38
C SER A 98 7.72 -0.36 15.53
N SER A 99 7.57 0.43 14.46
CA SER A 99 6.87 1.71 14.56
C SER A 99 5.37 1.52 14.80
N PRO A 100 4.79 2.13 15.85
CA PRO A 100 3.35 2.08 16.09
C PRO A 100 2.55 2.85 15.03
N PHE A 101 3.20 3.76 14.29
CA PHE A 101 2.55 4.59 13.28
C PHE A 101 2.50 3.94 11.90
N ARG A 102 3.34 2.94 11.64
CA ARG A 102 3.46 2.29 10.33
C ARG A 102 2.13 1.92 9.69
N LYS A 103 1.28 1.19 10.41
CA LYS A 103 -0.02 0.75 9.87
C LYS A 103 -0.92 1.94 9.58
N ARG A 104 -0.98 2.91 10.49
CA ARG A 104 -1.83 4.10 10.35
C ARG A 104 -1.46 4.91 9.13
N GLU A 105 -0.18 5.18 8.91
CA GLU A 105 0.30 5.96 7.77
C GLU A 105 0.13 5.22 6.44
N LEU A 106 0.41 3.91 6.40
CA LEU A 106 0.16 3.10 5.21
C LEU A 106 -1.33 3.06 4.82
N TYR A 107 -2.24 2.94 5.80
CA TYR A 107 -3.68 3.01 5.53
C TYR A 107 -4.11 4.41 5.09
N ALA A 108 -3.59 5.46 5.71
CA ALA A 108 -3.87 6.84 5.33
C ALA A 108 -3.40 7.11 3.89
N MET A 109 -2.18 6.70 3.54
CA MET A 109 -1.66 6.79 2.17
C MET A 109 -2.58 6.08 1.18
N ARG A 110 -2.91 4.80 1.43
CA ARG A 110 -3.80 4.03 0.56
C ARG A 110 -5.17 4.68 0.38
N PHE A 111 -5.71 5.24 1.45
CA PHE A 111 -6.99 5.97 1.40
C PHE A 111 -6.90 7.24 0.54
N MET A 112 -5.80 7.97 0.64
CA MET A 112 -5.61 9.21 -0.12
C MET A 112 -5.39 8.95 -1.62
N VAL A 113 -4.64 7.91 -1.99
CA VAL A 113 -4.32 7.62 -3.40
C VAL A 113 -5.48 7.04 -4.21
N ILE A 114 -6.56 6.59 -3.56
CA ILE A 114 -7.78 6.11 -4.25
C ILE A 114 -8.47 7.26 -5.02
N ASP A 115 -8.42 8.46 -4.46
CA ASP A 115 -9.05 9.65 -5.04
C ASP A 115 -8.06 10.83 -4.96
N PRO A 116 -7.60 11.37 -6.10
CA PRO A 116 -6.64 12.47 -6.15
C PRO A 116 -7.03 13.70 -5.32
N LYS A 117 -8.31 14.03 -5.30
CA LYS A 117 -8.84 15.17 -4.52
C LYS A 117 -8.50 15.06 -3.03
N ARG A 118 -8.37 13.83 -2.51
CA ARG A 118 -8.03 13.60 -1.10
C ARG A 118 -6.62 14.03 -0.75
N LEU A 119 -5.67 13.95 -1.70
CA LEU A 119 -4.32 14.49 -1.48
C LEU A 119 -4.40 15.99 -1.19
N ARG A 120 -5.14 16.74 -2.02
CA ARG A 120 -5.31 18.19 -1.86
C ARG A 120 -6.08 18.53 -0.58
N VAL A 121 -7.16 17.82 -0.27
CA VAL A 121 -8.05 18.13 0.86
C VAL A 121 -7.54 17.65 2.21
N LEU A 122 -6.80 16.55 2.26
CA LEU A 122 -6.34 15.95 3.53
C LEU A 122 -4.85 16.15 3.76
N LEU A 123 -4.00 15.79 2.80
CA LEU A 123 -2.56 15.85 2.96
C LEU A 123 -2.04 17.29 2.84
N GLY A 124 -2.53 18.06 1.88
CA GLY A 124 -2.13 19.45 1.68
C GLY A 124 -2.28 20.30 2.95
N PRO A 125 -3.48 20.42 3.56
CA PRO A 125 -3.67 21.19 4.80
C PRO A 125 -2.87 20.63 5.98
N TRP A 126 -2.62 19.33 6.02
CA TRP A 126 -1.77 18.75 7.07
C TRP A 126 -0.31 19.18 6.89
N LEU A 127 0.23 19.15 5.66
CA LEU A 127 1.57 19.61 5.34
C LEU A 127 1.71 21.12 5.59
N CYS A 128 0.73 21.95 5.21
CA CYS A 128 0.78 23.39 5.50
C CYS A 128 0.90 23.68 7.02
N ARG A 129 0.28 22.86 7.88
CA ARG A 129 0.46 22.96 9.33
C ARG A 129 1.84 22.55 9.81
N GLN A 130 2.51 21.63 9.12
CA GLN A 130 3.90 21.24 9.42
C GLN A 130 4.91 22.27 8.93
N TYR A 131 4.58 22.98 7.85
CA TYR A 131 5.39 24.00 7.22
C TYR A 131 4.65 25.33 7.14
N PRO A 132 4.50 26.08 8.27
CA PRO A 132 3.63 27.25 8.34
C PRO A 132 4.06 28.42 7.45
N GLU A 133 5.32 28.46 7.01
CA GLU A 133 5.85 29.47 6.08
C GLU A 133 5.69 29.07 4.59
N ALA A 134 5.16 27.88 4.33
CA ALA A 134 4.98 27.39 2.97
C ALA A 134 3.91 28.18 2.23
N THR A 135 4.19 28.51 0.97
CA THR A 135 3.23 29.17 0.08
C THR A 135 2.38 28.14 -0.66
N SER A 136 3.02 27.07 -1.14
CA SER A 136 2.33 26.01 -1.86
C SER A 136 3.01 24.65 -1.66
N ILE A 137 2.23 23.60 -1.85
CA ILE A 137 2.70 22.22 -1.75
C ILE A 137 2.30 21.48 -3.03
N GLU A 138 3.28 20.87 -3.65
CA GLU A 138 3.12 19.95 -4.77
C GLU A 138 3.18 18.53 -4.23
N MET A 139 2.23 17.67 -4.58
CA MET A 139 2.14 16.28 -4.10
C MET A 139 2.02 15.35 -5.29
N GLU A 140 2.83 14.31 -5.32
CA GLU A 140 2.84 13.30 -6.38
C GLU A 140 2.64 11.91 -5.79
N HIS A 141 1.69 11.16 -6.34
CA HIS A 141 1.59 9.74 -6.07
C HIS A 141 2.56 8.99 -6.97
N VAL A 142 3.53 8.34 -6.38
CA VAL A 142 4.58 7.58 -7.08
C VAL A 142 4.37 6.10 -6.83
N ILE A 143 4.45 5.30 -7.89
CA ILE A 143 4.54 3.84 -7.83
C ILE A 143 5.90 3.46 -8.39
N GLU A 144 6.71 2.84 -7.56
CA GLU A 144 7.98 2.26 -7.96
C GLU A 144 7.78 0.80 -8.31
N THR A 145 8.08 0.45 -9.56
CA THR A 145 7.99 -0.92 -10.05
C THR A 145 9.34 -1.60 -9.91
N VAL A 146 9.34 -2.79 -9.32
CA VAL A 146 10.54 -3.64 -9.27
C VAL A 146 10.48 -4.60 -10.46
N PRO A 147 11.55 -4.75 -11.23
CA PRO A 147 11.56 -5.65 -12.37
C PRO A 147 11.31 -7.11 -11.95
N PRO A 148 10.63 -7.91 -12.79
CA PRO A 148 10.41 -9.33 -12.54
C PRO A 148 11.72 -10.09 -12.34
N LEU A 149 11.68 -11.12 -11.51
CA LEU A 149 12.86 -11.91 -11.13
C LEU A 149 13.60 -12.54 -12.34
N ASP A 150 12.88 -12.92 -13.38
CA ASP A 150 13.46 -13.44 -14.62
C ASP A 150 14.33 -12.40 -15.35
N GLN A 151 13.93 -11.13 -15.32
CA GLN A 151 14.74 -10.04 -15.87
C GLN A 151 15.96 -9.75 -15.00
N VAL A 152 15.83 -9.78 -13.68
CA VAL A 152 16.95 -9.56 -12.74
C VAL A 152 18.03 -10.65 -12.88
N VAL A 153 17.63 -11.90 -13.11
CA VAL A 153 18.57 -13.03 -13.28
C VAL A 153 19.39 -12.91 -14.56
N THR A 154 18.86 -12.29 -15.61
CA THR A 154 19.56 -12.09 -16.88
C THR A 154 20.52 -10.90 -16.87
N LEU A 155 20.33 -9.93 -15.97
CA LEU A 155 21.06 -8.66 -15.90
C LEU A 155 22.08 -8.68 -14.75
N LYS A 156 23.01 -9.62 -14.77
CA LYS A 156 23.94 -9.90 -13.67
C LYS A 156 24.83 -8.74 -13.20
N ASP A 157 25.02 -7.71 -14.03
CA ASP A 157 25.97 -6.61 -13.80
C ASP A 157 25.30 -5.27 -13.52
N GLU A 158 23.96 -5.18 -13.58
CA GLU A 158 23.22 -3.94 -13.26
C GLU A 158 22.64 -4.00 -11.84
N THR A 159 22.68 -2.86 -11.14
CA THR A 159 22.07 -2.78 -9.82
C THR A 159 20.53 -2.78 -9.96
N VAL A 160 19.82 -3.45 -9.07
CA VAL A 160 18.34 -3.51 -9.06
C VAL A 160 17.71 -2.11 -9.08
N LYS A 161 18.43 -1.12 -8.55
CA LYS A 161 18.02 0.29 -8.51
C LYS A 161 17.94 0.92 -9.90
N ASP A 162 18.80 0.51 -10.83
CA ASP A 162 18.82 1.05 -12.20
C ASP A 162 17.70 0.46 -13.06
N LEU A 163 17.06 -0.63 -12.59
CA LEU A 163 15.96 -1.32 -13.25
C LEU A 163 14.59 -0.91 -12.71
N SER A 164 14.54 -0.23 -11.56
CA SER A 164 13.30 0.30 -11.02
C SER A 164 12.80 1.47 -11.86
N GLN A 165 11.51 1.47 -12.19
CA GLN A 165 10.87 2.58 -12.90
C GLN A 165 9.89 3.26 -11.96
N GLU A 166 10.07 4.55 -11.77
CA GLU A 166 9.09 5.41 -11.11
C GLU A 166 7.99 5.78 -12.12
N LEU A 167 6.76 5.41 -11.80
CA LEU A 167 5.57 5.82 -12.53
C LEU A 167 4.83 6.86 -11.70
N GLN A 168 4.67 8.06 -12.27
CA GLN A 168 3.88 9.12 -11.63
C GLN A 168 2.45 9.02 -12.15
N PHE A 169 1.48 8.79 -11.24
CA PHE A 169 0.07 8.65 -11.64
C PHE A 169 -0.76 9.90 -11.42
N ILE A 170 -0.44 10.66 -10.37
CA ILE A 170 -1.28 11.78 -9.92
C ILE A 170 -0.37 12.86 -9.38
N ARG A 171 -0.60 14.09 -9.86
CA ARG A 171 0.05 15.28 -9.34
C ARG A 171 -1.04 16.26 -8.89
N GLU A 172 -0.99 16.68 -7.64
CA GLU A 172 -1.92 17.62 -7.04
C GLU A 172 -1.18 18.78 -6.38
N TYR A 173 -1.81 19.95 -6.41
CA TYR A 173 -1.28 21.18 -5.82
C TYR A 173 -2.20 21.67 -4.71
N HIS A 174 -1.62 22.19 -3.64
CA HIS A 174 -2.36 22.83 -2.56
C HIS A 174 -1.70 24.15 -2.18
N SER A 175 -2.49 25.25 -2.11
CA SER A 175 -2.01 26.55 -1.65
C SER A 175 -2.14 26.64 -0.13
N CYS A 176 -1.05 27.03 0.56
CA CYS A 176 -1.06 27.23 2.01
C CYS A 176 -1.45 28.67 2.40
N THR A 177 -1.32 29.63 1.46
CA THR A 177 -1.75 31.02 1.65
C THR A 177 -3.24 31.11 1.35
N GLY A 178 -4.06 30.95 2.38
CA GLY A 178 -5.46 31.34 2.57
C GLY A 178 -6.37 31.62 1.38
N GLY A 179 -6.38 30.76 0.38
CA GLY A 179 -7.48 30.69 -0.58
C GLY A 179 -8.40 29.56 -0.15
N SER A 180 -9.57 29.90 0.37
CA SER A 180 -10.64 28.93 0.57
C SER A 180 -10.95 28.25 -0.76
N ASP A 181 -10.59 26.96 -0.90
CA ASP A 181 -11.04 26.09 -2.00
C ASP A 181 -12.57 25.87 -1.89
N GLU A 182 -13.36 26.95 -1.98
CA GLU A 182 -14.82 26.91 -1.92
C GLU A 182 -15.48 26.46 -3.25
N GLU A 183 -14.68 26.14 -4.29
CA GLU A 183 -15.20 25.76 -5.62
C GLU A 183 -15.08 24.26 -5.97
N ALA A 184 -15.02 23.35 -5.00
CA ALA A 184 -14.93 21.92 -5.32
C ALA A 184 -15.76 21.02 -4.39
N LEU A 185 -17.08 21.29 -4.26
CA LEU A 185 -18.07 20.33 -3.79
C LEU A 185 -19.12 20.09 -4.86
#